data_04406519e4c6ba422d5554640dc9e8c2
#
_entry.id   04406519e4c6ba422d5554640dc9e8c2
#
_cell.length_a   1.000
_cell.length_b   1.000
_cell.length_c   1.000
_cell.angle_alpha   90.00
_cell.angle_beta   90.00
_cell.angle_gamma   90.00
#
_symmetry.space_group_name_H-M   'P 1'
#
loop_
_entity.id
_entity.type
_entity.pdbx_description
1 polymer ?
#
loop_
_entity_poly.entity_id
_entity_poly.type
_entity_poly.pdbx_seq_one_letter_code
_entity_poly.pdbx_strand_id
1 'polypeptide(L)'
;FIAYCSILGNTEKAALKLYDILKEKTDKKIAISDLSRSDMAENVEDAFKYSTLVVAAPSYDGGVFPVMNDFLHHLKIKGYKNRKVAMIENGSWAPCAIKSMQPYFDEMKGIEISDAKVTIRSTMTAENEVQLAALADSII
;
A
#
# COMPACT_ATOMS: atom_id res chain seq x y z
N PHE A 1 -2.13 4.11 -8.01
CA PHE A 1 -2.90 4.55 -6.84
C PHE A 1 -2.23 4.09 -5.55
N ILE A 2 -1.96 5.02 -4.66
CA ILE A 2 -1.41 4.73 -3.33
C ILE A 2 -2.55 4.84 -2.32
N ALA A 3 -2.91 3.70 -1.72
CA ALA A 3 -3.93 3.62 -0.68
C ALA A 3 -3.24 3.34 0.65
N TYR A 4 -3.39 4.23 1.62
CA TYR A 4 -2.75 4.05 2.91
C TYR A 4 -3.71 4.31 4.07
N CYS A 5 -3.35 3.78 5.23
CA CYS A 5 -3.92 4.17 6.51
C CYS A 5 -2.80 4.30 7.54
N SER A 6 -3.00 5.13 8.54
CA SER A 6 -1.97 5.44 9.52
C SER A 6 -2.59 5.66 10.89
N ILE A 7 -1.89 5.22 11.93
CA ILE A 7 -2.34 5.43 13.32
C ILE A 7 -1.67 6.67 13.90
N LEU A 8 -0.33 6.70 13.86
CA LEU A 8 0.47 7.78 14.47
C LEU A 8 1.15 8.69 13.44
N GLY A 9 0.83 8.55 12.16
CA GLY A 9 1.39 9.39 11.10
C GLY A 9 2.64 8.85 10.42
N ASN A 10 3.25 7.78 10.91
CA ASN A 10 4.49 7.26 10.32
C ASN A 10 4.26 6.52 9.01
N THR A 11 3.17 5.78 8.89
CA THR A 11 2.80 5.14 7.62
C THR A 11 2.43 6.20 6.58
N GLU A 12 1.76 7.25 7.00
CA GLU A 12 1.44 8.39 6.14
C GLU A 12 2.71 9.03 5.58
N LYS A 13 3.71 9.26 6.42
CA LYS A 13 4.99 9.83 5.98
C LYS A 13 5.64 8.95 4.90
N ALA A 14 5.60 7.64 5.07
CA ALA A 14 6.15 6.71 4.08
C ALA A 14 5.38 6.77 2.76
N ALA A 15 4.05 6.80 2.81
CA ALA A 15 3.22 6.91 1.62
C ALA A 15 3.46 8.22 0.87
N LEU A 16 3.55 9.33 1.58
CA LEU A 16 3.83 10.64 0.99
C LEU A 16 5.24 10.69 0.41
N LYS A 17 6.21 10.08 1.06
CA LYS A 17 7.57 9.99 0.53
C LYS A 17 7.61 9.20 -0.77
N LEU A 18 6.90 8.07 -0.83
CA LEU A 18 6.79 7.28 -2.06
C LEU A 18 6.15 8.11 -3.19
N TYR A 19 5.10 8.85 -2.86
CA TYR A 19 4.44 9.74 -3.83
C TYR A 19 5.44 10.73 -4.43
N ASP A 20 6.25 11.38 -3.60
CA ASP A 20 7.26 12.34 -4.05
C ASP A 20 8.33 11.67 -4.92
N ILE A 21 8.79 10.49 -4.52
CA ILE A 21 9.77 9.72 -5.30
C ILE A 21 9.21 9.38 -6.69
N LEU A 22 7.97 8.90 -6.74
CA LEU A 22 7.32 8.54 -8.00
C LEU A 22 7.13 9.76 -8.91
N LYS A 23 6.77 10.90 -8.35
CA LYS A 23 6.59 12.13 -9.14
C LYS A 23 7.89 12.58 -9.82
N GLU A 24 9.02 12.32 -9.21
CA GLU A 24 10.32 12.62 -9.80
C GLU A 24 10.74 11.60 -10.87
N LYS A 25 10.29 10.35 -10.75
CA LYS A 25 10.72 9.25 -11.61
C LYS A 25 9.84 9.01 -12.83
N THR A 26 8.61 9.46 -12.83
CA THR A 26 7.66 9.18 -13.92
C THR A 26 6.69 10.34 -14.12
N ASP A 27 6.23 10.49 -15.37
CA ASP A 27 5.16 11.43 -15.73
C ASP A 27 3.78 10.79 -15.65
N LYS A 28 3.70 9.52 -15.25
CA LYS A 28 2.42 8.82 -15.10
C LYS A 28 1.58 9.47 -14.01
N LYS A 29 0.27 9.38 -14.17
CA LYS A 29 -0.67 9.93 -13.21
C LYS A 29 -0.63 9.14 -11.91
N ILE A 30 -0.54 9.84 -10.79
CA ILE A 30 -0.46 9.23 -9.45
C ILE A 30 -1.58 9.81 -8.59
N ALA A 31 -2.36 8.95 -7.96
CA ALA A 31 -3.33 9.34 -6.95
C ALA A 31 -2.93 8.74 -5.60
N ILE A 32 -3.26 9.43 -4.53
CA ILE A 32 -2.98 8.98 -3.16
C ILE A 32 -4.19 9.27 -2.28
N SER A 33 -4.54 8.34 -1.40
CA SER A 33 -5.69 8.50 -0.52
C SER A 33 -5.42 7.91 0.85
N ASP A 34 -5.85 8.64 1.88
CA ASP A 34 -5.92 8.15 3.25
C ASP A 34 -7.27 7.45 3.44
N LEU A 35 -7.24 6.12 3.54
CA LEU A 35 -8.45 5.31 3.65
C LEU A 35 -9.29 5.63 4.87
N SER A 36 -8.67 6.14 5.94
CA SER A 36 -9.38 6.47 7.17
C SER A 36 -10.16 7.78 7.08
N ARG A 37 -9.86 8.63 6.10
CA ARG A 37 -10.42 9.97 5.96
C ARG A 37 -11.13 10.21 4.65
N SER A 38 -11.40 9.16 3.90
CA SER A 38 -12.00 9.26 2.57
C SER A 38 -13.12 8.26 2.39
N ASP A 39 -13.89 8.41 1.33
CA ASP A 39 -14.99 7.51 1.03
C ASP A 39 -14.49 6.18 0.45
N MET A 40 -14.93 5.07 1.04
CA MET A 40 -14.50 3.74 0.61
C MET A 40 -14.89 3.46 -0.85
N ALA A 41 -16.08 3.85 -1.28
CA ALA A 41 -16.53 3.62 -2.65
C ALA A 41 -15.62 4.34 -3.66
N GLU A 42 -15.22 5.56 -3.37
CA GLU A 42 -14.29 6.31 -4.21
C GLU A 42 -12.90 5.66 -4.24
N ASN A 43 -12.44 5.16 -3.10
CA ASN A 43 -11.15 4.48 -3.02
C ASN A 43 -11.14 3.20 -3.86
N VAL A 44 -12.22 2.45 -3.83
CA VAL A 44 -12.36 1.23 -4.64
C VAL A 44 -12.39 1.60 -6.13
N GLU A 45 -13.13 2.63 -6.52
CA GLU A 45 -13.15 3.12 -7.91
C GLU A 45 -11.75 3.53 -8.37
N ASP A 46 -11.00 4.24 -7.54
CA ASP A 46 -9.64 4.65 -7.87
C ASP A 46 -8.71 3.45 -8.06
N ALA A 47 -8.85 2.42 -7.23
CA ALA A 47 -8.06 1.21 -7.39
C ALA A 47 -8.30 0.57 -8.75
N PHE A 48 -9.54 0.50 -9.21
CA PHE A 48 -9.88 -0.05 -10.52
C PHE A 48 -9.45 0.84 -11.68
N LYS A 49 -9.36 2.14 -11.46
CA LYS A 49 -9.01 3.13 -12.48
C LYS A 49 -7.52 3.07 -12.86
N TYR A 50 -6.65 2.73 -11.93
CA TYR A 50 -5.20 2.70 -12.15
C TYR A 50 -4.68 1.29 -12.36
N SER A 51 -3.58 1.17 -13.11
CA SER A 51 -2.99 -0.14 -13.42
C SER A 51 -2.12 -0.71 -12.30
N THR A 52 -1.69 0.13 -11.38
CA THR A 52 -0.81 -0.25 -10.27
C THR A 52 -1.39 0.23 -8.95
N LEU A 53 -1.31 -0.62 -7.94
CA LEU A 53 -1.78 -0.31 -6.58
C LEU A 53 -0.63 -0.46 -5.59
N VAL A 54 -0.44 0.55 -4.76
CA VAL A 54 0.43 0.44 -3.59
C VAL A 54 -0.45 0.52 -2.36
N VAL A 55 -0.32 -0.44 -1.46
CA VAL A 55 -1.02 -0.43 -0.16
C VAL A 55 0.00 -0.26 0.95
N ALA A 56 -0.30 0.66 1.87
CA ALA A 56 0.56 0.97 3.01
C ALA A 56 -0.28 0.99 4.28
N ALA A 57 0.07 0.15 5.24
CA ALA A 57 -0.73 0.01 6.46
C ALA A 57 0.11 -0.38 7.66
N PRO A 58 -0.31 0.05 8.87
CA PRO A 58 0.31 -0.41 10.10
C PRO A 58 -0.24 -1.78 10.52
N SER A 59 0.57 -2.51 11.26
CA SER A 59 0.13 -3.71 11.97
C SER A 59 -0.81 -3.32 13.12
N TYR A 60 -1.82 -4.13 13.35
CA TYR A 60 -2.83 -3.88 14.37
C TYR A 60 -3.41 -5.21 14.86
N ASP A 61 -3.35 -5.46 16.17
CA ASP A 61 -3.90 -6.68 16.80
C ASP A 61 -3.52 -7.99 16.07
N GLY A 62 -2.27 -8.14 15.71
CA GLY A 62 -1.79 -9.33 15.02
C GLY A 62 -2.17 -9.42 13.56
N GLY A 63 -2.67 -8.35 12.97
CA GLY A 63 -3.08 -8.29 11.58
C GLY A 63 -2.81 -6.94 10.96
N VAL A 64 -3.63 -6.54 10.01
CA VAL A 64 -3.57 -5.23 9.37
C VAL A 64 -4.67 -4.32 9.93
N PHE A 65 -4.41 -3.01 9.95
CA PHE A 65 -5.37 -2.04 10.46
C PHE A 65 -6.73 -2.17 9.75
N PRO A 66 -7.86 -2.15 10.49
CA PRO A 66 -9.18 -2.54 9.98
C PRO A 66 -9.63 -1.89 8.68
N VAL A 67 -9.39 -0.59 8.48
CA VAL A 67 -9.86 0.07 7.26
C VAL A 67 -9.15 -0.47 6.01
N MET A 68 -7.89 -0.88 6.12
CA MET A 68 -7.19 -1.53 5.02
C MET A 68 -7.79 -2.92 4.74
N ASN A 69 -8.10 -3.65 5.79
CA ASN A 69 -8.75 -4.95 5.65
C ASN A 69 -10.09 -4.82 4.90
N ASP A 70 -10.88 -3.81 5.25
CA ASP A 70 -12.15 -3.54 4.57
C ASP A 70 -11.94 -3.18 3.10
N PHE A 71 -10.96 -2.34 2.81
CA PHE A 71 -10.63 -1.94 1.45
C PHE A 71 -10.28 -3.18 0.59
N LEU A 72 -9.39 -4.03 1.10
CA LEU A 72 -8.97 -5.23 0.37
C LEU A 72 -10.11 -6.23 0.20
N HIS A 73 -10.96 -6.35 1.19
CA HIS A 73 -12.15 -7.20 1.11
C HIS A 73 -13.08 -6.71 -0.02
N HIS A 74 -13.30 -5.41 -0.12
CA HIS A 74 -14.13 -4.84 -1.19
C HIS A 74 -13.51 -5.09 -2.57
N LEU A 75 -12.19 -4.94 -2.70
CA LEU A 75 -11.50 -5.25 -3.95
C LEU A 75 -11.71 -6.71 -4.36
N LYS A 76 -11.57 -7.62 -3.41
CA LYS A 76 -11.75 -9.05 -3.65
C LYS A 76 -13.17 -9.37 -4.13
N ILE A 77 -14.18 -8.86 -3.43
CA ILE A 77 -15.58 -9.10 -3.78
C ILE A 77 -15.91 -8.58 -5.17
N LYS A 78 -15.36 -7.43 -5.54
CA LYS A 78 -15.62 -6.80 -6.84
C LYS A 78 -14.76 -7.34 -7.98
N GLY A 79 -13.95 -8.37 -7.73
CA GLY A 79 -13.19 -9.03 -8.78
C GLY A 79 -11.96 -8.26 -9.25
N TYR A 80 -11.28 -7.55 -8.36
CA TYR A 80 -10.03 -6.85 -8.68
C TYR A 80 -9.02 -7.85 -9.21
N LYS A 81 -8.41 -7.55 -10.37
CA LYS A 81 -7.53 -8.48 -11.08
C LYS A 81 -6.60 -7.77 -12.04
N ASN A 82 -5.59 -8.48 -12.53
CA ASN A 82 -4.69 -8.04 -13.59
C ASN A 82 -4.02 -6.70 -13.27
N ARG A 83 -3.45 -6.59 -12.08
CA ARG A 83 -2.76 -5.38 -11.61
C ARG A 83 -1.40 -5.71 -11.03
N LYS A 84 -0.53 -4.72 -11.05
CA LYS A 84 0.72 -4.76 -10.29
C LYS A 84 0.46 -4.18 -8.90
N VAL A 85 0.95 -4.85 -7.87
CA VAL A 85 0.73 -4.44 -6.47
C VAL A 85 2.05 -4.40 -5.72
N ALA A 86 2.23 -3.37 -4.88
CA ALA A 86 3.35 -3.28 -3.95
C ALA A 86 2.83 -3.01 -2.54
N MET A 87 3.55 -3.46 -1.54
CA MET A 87 3.10 -3.39 -0.15
C MET A 87 4.13 -2.73 0.77
N ILE A 88 3.64 -1.88 1.66
CA ILE A 88 4.41 -1.20 2.70
C ILE A 88 3.72 -1.49 4.04
N GLU A 89 4.50 -1.86 5.04
CA GLU A 89 3.96 -2.08 6.39
C GLU A 89 4.72 -1.27 7.43
N ASN A 90 4.05 -1.00 8.54
CA ASN A 90 4.65 -0.39 9.71
C ASN A 90 4.27 -1.21 10.96
N GLY A 91 5.25 -1.49 11.82
CA GLY A 91 5.02 -2.18 13.07
C GLY A 91 6.26 -2.11 13.96
N SER A 92 6.06 -1.94 15.28
CA SER A 92 7.16 -1.77 16.21
C SER A 92 7.84 -3.09 16.60
N TRP A 93 7.03 -4.11 16.89
CA TRP A 93 7.51 -5.38 17.45
C TRP A 93 7.59 -6.49 16.43
N ALA A 94 6.46 -6.88 15.89
CA ALA A 94 6.33 -7.96 14.94
C ALA A 94 5.47 -7.44 13.78
N PRO A 95 6.07 -6.74 12.81
CA PRO A 95 5.32 -6.25 11.67
C PRO A 95 4.63 -7.41 10.96
N CYS A 96 3.31 -7.34 10.83
CA CYS A 96 2.51 -8.42 10.27
C CYS A 96 1.47 -7.95 9.25
N ALA A 97 1.47 -6.65 8.91
CA ALA A 97 0.48 -6.12 7.99
C ALA A 97 0.62 -6.73 6.59
N ILE A 98 1.83 -6.86 6.06
CA ILE A 98 2.06 -7.50 4.75
C ILE A 98 1.57 -8.95 4.79
N LYS A 99 1.90 -9.68 5.83
CA LYS A 99 1.46 -11.07 6.00
C LYS A 99 -0.07 -11.20 6.00
N SER A 100 -0.76 -10.19 6.50
CA SER A 100 -2.22 -10.15 6.54
C SER A 100 -2.84 -9.66 5.23
N MET A 101 -2.15 -8.79 4.48
CA MET A 101 -2.63 -8.28 3.19
C MET A 101 -2.38 -9.25 2.04
N GLN A 102 -1.26 -9.96 2.06
CA GLN A 102 -0.85 -10.86 0.99
C GLN A 102 -1.94 -11.88 0.60
N PRO A 103 -2.63 -12.56 1.54
CA PRO A 103 -3.65 -13.54 1.19
C PRO A 103 -4.79 -12.99 0.32
N TYR A 104 -5.16 -11.72 0.50
CA TYR A 104 -6.17 -11.10 -0.35
C TYR A 104 -5.73 -11.10 -1.81
N PHE A 105 -4.48 -10.69 -2.05
CA PHE A 105 -3.95 -10.61 -3.41
C PHE A 105 -3.68 -11.99 -4.01
N ASP A 106 -3.32 -12.96 -3.18
CA ASP A 106 -3.10 -14.34 -3.62
C ASP A 106 -4.39 -14.99 -4.16
N GLU A 107 -5.54 -14.55 -3.68
CA GLU A 107 -6.85 -15.03 -4.13
C GLU A 107 -7.39 -14.25 -5.33
N MET A 108 -6.73 -13.17 -5.73
CA MET A 108 -7.11 -12.37 -6.89
C MET A 108 -6.36 -12.82 -8.13
N LYS A 109 -7.04 -12.80 -9.28
CA LYS A 109 -6.49 -13.30 -10.53
C LYS A 109 -5.55 -12.29 -11.19
N GLY A 110 -4.38 -12.76 -11.61
CA GLY A 110 -3.46 -11.93 -12.40
C GLY A 110 -2.82 -10.79 -11.63
N ILE A 111 -2.63 -10.93 -10.34
CA ILE A 111 -1.92 -9.95 -9.53
C ILE A 111 -0.43 -10.26 -9.54
N GLU A 112 0.36 -9.27 -9.96
CA GLU A 112 1.81 -9.33 -9.92
C GLU A 112 2.28 -8.52 -8.71
N ILE A 113 2.77 -9.23 -7.69
CA ILE A 113 3.22 -8.58 -6.45
C ILE A 113 4.70 -8.26 -6.55
N SER A 114 5.04 -6.99 -6.30
CA SER A 114 6.44 -6.56 -6.28
C SER A 114 7.20 -7.23 -5.13
N ASP A 115 8.42 -7.70 -5.43
CA ASP A 115 9.32 -8.25 -4.42
C ASP A 115 9.92 -7.16 -3.52
N ALA A 116 9.85 -5.91 -3.96
CA ALA A 116 10.36 -4.76 -3.21
C ALA A 116 9.37 -4.34 -2.12
N LYS A 117 9.27 -5.14 -1.07
CA LYS A 117 8.43 -4.84 0.09
C LYS A 117 9.18 -3.92 1.04
N VAL A 118 8.46 -3.02 1.72
CA VAL A 118 9.07 -2.10 2.69
C VAL A 118 8.46 -2.34 4.06
N THR A 119 9.32 -2.60 5.03
CA THR A 119 8.93 -2.75 6.43
C THR A 119 9.54 -1.63 7.26
N ILE A 120 8.68 -0.82 7.88
CA ILE A 120 9.09 0.28 8.73
C ILE A 120 8.81 -0.10 10.19
N ARG A 121 9.80 0.09 11.05
CA ARG A 121 9.66 -0.20 12.47
C ARG A 121 9.48 1.12 13.21
N SER A 122 8.24 1.53 13.38
CA SER A 122 7.81 2.82 13.94
C SER A 122 8.17 4.00 13.05
N THR A 123 9.39 4.52 13.15
CA THR A 123 9.85 5.70 12.40
C THR A 123 10.68 5.29 11.19
N MET A 124 10.46 5.97 10.09
CA MET A 124 11.18 5.72 8.83
C MET A 124 12.67 6.05 8.99
N THR A 125 13.53 5.14 8.56
CA THR A 125 14.99 5.29 8.59
C THR A 125 15.53 5.62 7.19
N ALA A 126 16.84 5.95 7.10
CA ALA A 126 17.49 6.15 5.81
C ALA A 126 17.45 4.89 4.96
N GLU A 127 17.56 3.71 5.57
CA GLU A 127 17.43 2.44 4.85
C GLU A 127 16.03 2.28 4.26
N ASN A 128 15.00 2.68 4.99
CA ASN A 128 13.62 2.64 4.49
C ASN A 128 13.44 3.55 3.28
N GLU A 129 14.11 4.70 3.24
CA GLU A 129 14.06 5.59 2.08
C GLU A 129 14.66 4.93 0.84
N VAL A 130 15.75 4.19 1.00
CA VAL A 130 16.36 3.41 -0.09
C VAL A 130 15.40 2.31 -0.54
N GLN A 131 14.73 1.63 0.38
CA GLN A 131 13.75 0.61 0.07
C GLN A 131 12.54 1.17 -0.67
N LEU A 132 12.08 2.37 -0.29
CA LEU A 132 10.98 3.05 -1.01
C LEU A 132 11.37 3.40 -2.44
N ALA A 133 12.61 3.84 -2.66
CA ALA A 133 13.11 4.13 -4.00
C ALA A 133 13.14 2.84 -4.85
N ALA A 134 13.59 1.74 -4.28
CA ALA A 134 13.59 0.43 -4.96
C ALA A 134 12.17 -0.04 -5.29
N LEU A 135 11.24 0.16 -4.36
CA LEU A 135 9.83 -0.17 -4.60
C LEU A 135 9.27 0.67 -5.76
N ALA A 136 9.57 1.98 -5.77
CA ALA A 136 9.14 2.86 -6.85
C ALA A 136 9.66 2.35 -8.21
N ASP A 137 10.94 1.99 -8.29
CA ASP A 137 11.52 1.45 -9.52
C ASP A 137 10.84 0.16 -9.98
N SER A 138 10.37 -0.65 -9.05
CA SER A 138 9.74 -1.93 -9.37
C SER A 138 8.35 -1.80 -9.99
N ILE A 139 7.70 -0.66 -9.85
CA ILE A 139 6.31 -0.46 -10.29
C ILE A 139 6.13 0.55 -11.42
N ILE A 140 7.19 1.19 -11.88
CA ILE A 140 7.10 2.12 -13.02
C ILE A 140 7.55 1.54 -14.37
#